data_8ce56972e4e719aab710aab37c2cd8c2
#
_entry.id   8ce56972e4e719aab710aab37c2cd8c2
#
_cell.length_a   1.000
_cell.length_b   1.000
_cell.length_c   1.000
_cell.angle_alpha   90.00
_cell.angle_beta   90.00
_cell.angle_gamma   90.00
#
_symmetry.space_group_name_H-M   'P 1'
#
loop_
_entity.id
_entity.type
_entity.pdbx_description
1 polymer ?
#
loop_
_entity_poly.entity_id
_entity_poly.type
_entity_poly.pdbx_seq_one_letter_code
_entity_poly.pdbx_strand_id
1 'polypeptide(L)'
;MKTTLIIGIVCVVVIIVLLCMGYVKAPPDMAYIISGIRKKAKIVIGKASVRVPFFERLDKLNLRLIPIDVKTSNAVPTADYININVDATVNVKISNEPGKIHLAAENFLNRNTEYIAGVAREVLEGNVREIVGKMRLEEMVSDRQKFAQLVKENAEPDLAAMGLDIISFNVQ
;
A
#
# COMPACT_ATOMS: atom_id res chain seq x y z
N MET A 1 -54.88 -15.09 10.46
CA MET A 1 -54.23 -14.16 11.39
C MET A 1 -52.97 -14.74 12.06
N LYS A 2 -52.99 -15.90 12.71
CA LYS A 2 -51.81 -16.51 13.40
C LYS A 2 -50.67 -16.84 12.41
N THR A 3 -50.97 -17.39 11.22
CA THR A 3 -49.97 -17.76 10.20
C THR A 3 -49.28 -16.54 9.60
N THR A 4 -50.01 -15.46 9.32
CA THR A 4 -49.43 -14.21 8.82
C THR A 4 -48.51 -13.53 9.83
N LEU A 5 -48.83 -13.64 11.10
CA LEU A 5 -48.01 -13.10 12.21
C LEU A 5 -46.73 -13.93 12.38
N ILE A 6 -46.79 -15.25 12.25
CA ILE A 6 -45.62 -16.14 12.30
C ILE A 6 -44.68 -15.85 11.12
N ILE A 7 -45.20 -15.72 9.90
CA ILE A 7 -44.40 -15.39 8.70
C ILE A 7 -43.71 -14.02 8.89
N GLY A 8 -44.42 -13.02 9.44
CA GLY A 8 -43.82 -11.72 9.74
C GLY A 8 -42.64 -11.79 10.70
N ILE A 9 -42.80 -12.56 11.80
CA ILE A 9 -41.72 -12.76 12.77
C ILE A 9 -40.51 -13.46 12.12
N VAL A 10 -40.75 -14.52 11.36
CA VAL A 10 -39.66 -15.24 10.63
C VAL A 10 -38.92 -14.31 9.70
N CYS A 11 -39.61 -13.48 8.90
CA CYS A 11 -38.96 -12.51 8.02
C CYS A 11 -38.07 -11.52 8.80
N VAL A 12 -38.55 -11.01 9.92
CA VAL A 12 -37.78 -10.08 10.78
C VAL A 12 -36.53 -10.77 11.32
N VAL A 13 -36.65 -11.99 11.82
CA VAL A 13 -35.50 -12.77 12.32
C VAL A 13 -34.48 -13.01 11.22
N VAL A 14 -34.90 -13.39 10.01
CA VAL A 14 -34.01 -13.60 8.85
C VAL A 14 -33.28 -12.31 8.50
N ILE A 15 -33.96 -11.17 8.50
CA ILE A 15 -33.33 -9.85 8.23
C ILE A 15 -32.28 -9.53 9.29
N ILE A 16 -32.59 -9.75 10.57
CA ILE A 16 -31.64 -9.51 11.67
C ILE A 16 -30.40 -10.42 11.52
N VAL A 17 -30.58 -11.69 11.21
CA VAL A 17 -29.48 -12.63 11.00
C VAL A 17 -28.61 -12.19 9.81
N LEU A 18 -29.20 -11.77 8.70
CA LEU A 18 -28.46 -11.26 7.53
C LEU A 18 -27.67 -10.00 7.87
N LEU A 19 -28.22 -9.08 8.66
CA LEU A 19 -27.51 -7.88 9.09
C LEU A 19 -26.35 -8.22 10.04
N CYS A 20 -26.54 -9.16 10.96
CA CYS A 20 -25.48 -9.62 11.86
C CYS A 20 -24.34 -10.33 11.09
N MET A 21 -24.65 -11.14 10.09
CA MET A 21 -23.66 -11.79 9.23
C MET A 21 -22.92 -10.80 8.33
N GLY A 22 -23.55 -9.67 8.03
CA GLY A 22 -22.96 -8.61 7.21
C GLY A 22 -22.09 -7.62 7.98
N TYR A 23 -22.13 -7.65 9.31
CA TYR A 23 -21.37 -6.70 10.12
C TYR A 23 -19.86 -6.97 10.03
N VAL A 24 -19.09 -5.96 9.60
CA VAL A 24 -17.64 -6.04 9.46
C VAL A 24 -17.01 -4.82 10.11
N LYS A 25 -16.01 -5.04 10.97
CA LYS A 25 -15.24 -3.98 11.61
C LYS A 25 -13.82 -4.01 11.08
N ALA A 26 -13.42 -2.95 10.36
CA ALA A 26 -12.06 -2.82 9.85
C ALA A 26 -11.14 -2.33 10.98
N PRO A 27 -10.02 -3.01 11.25
CA PRO A 27 -8.98 -2.48 12.13
C PRO A 27 -8.26 -1.28 11.48
N PRO A 28 -7.58 -0.42 12.25
CA PRO A 28 -6.94 0.79 11.73
C PRO A 28 -5.72 0.50 10.84
N ASP A 29 -5.12 -0.67 10.95
CA ASP A 29 -3.95 -1.13 10.21
C ASP A 29 -4.30 -1.84 8.89
N MET A 30 -5.59 -1.97 8.56
CA MET A 30 -6.07 -2.60 7.33
C MET A 30 -7.19 -1.79 6.70
N ALA A 31 -7.16 -1.69 5.38
CA ALA A 31 -8.29 -1.22 4.59
C ALA A 31 -9.12 -2.42 4.14
N TYR A 32 -10.41 -2.38 4.40
CA TYR A 32 -11.37 -3.34 3.87
C TYR A 32 -12.04 -2.73 2.64
N ILE A 33 -11.94 -3.43 1.52
CA ILE A 33 -12.51 -3.03 0.25
C ILE A 33 -13.70 -3.92 -0.01
N ILE A 34 -14.89 -3.31 0.01
CA ILE A 34 -16.17 -3.98 -0.23
C ILE A 34 -16.58 -3.69 -1.67
N SER A 35 -16.57 -4.70 -2.50
CA SER A 35 -16.95 -4.66 -3.92
C SER A 35 -18.12 -5.59 -4.20
N GLY A 36 -18.93 -5.25 -5.21
CA GLY A 36 -20.06 -6.08 -5.64
C GLY A 36 -21.19 -5.23 -6.22
N ILE A 37 -22.28 -5.03 -5.48
CA ILE A 37 -23.50 -4.37 -5.97
C ILE A 37 -23.25 -2.91 -6.37
N ARG A 38 -22.31 -2.23 -5.74
CA ARG A 38 -22.04 -0.82 -5.94
C ARG A 38 -21.11 -0.59 -7.13
N LYS A 39 -21.36 0.48 -7.90
CA LYS A 39 -20.52 0.87 -9.05
C LYS A 39 -19.08 1.23 -8.65
N LYS A 40 -18.86 1.70 -7.40
CA LYS A 40 -17.54 2.00 -6.84
C LYS A 40 -17.33 1.16 -5.58
N ALA A 41 -16.16 0.56 -5.44
CA ALA A 41 -15.77 -0.16 -4.24
C ALA A 41 -15.78 0.77 -3.01
N LYS A 42 -16.34 0.30 -1.91
CA LYS A 42 -16.35 1.03 -0.64
C LYS A 42 -15.11 0.67 0.15
N ILE A 43 -14.31 1.68 0.50
CA ILE A 43 -13.12 1.51 1.33
C ILE A 43 -13.47 1.87 2.77
N VAL A 44 -13.12 0.99 3.70
CA VAL A 44 -13.40 1.13 5.13
C VAL A 44 -12.10 0.94 5.91
N ILE A 45 -11.68 1.96 6.66
CA ILE A 45 -10.49 1.96 7.49
C ILE A 45 -10.89 2.37 8.90
N GLY A 46 -10.54 1.57 9.91
CA GLY A 46 -10.77 1.90 11.32
C GLY A 46 -12.23 2.09 11.73
N LYS A 47 -13.19 1.69 10.88
CA LYS A 47 -14.63 1.88 11.11
C LYS A 47 -15.38 0.57 10.92
N ALA A 48 -16.58 0.52 11.51
CA ALA A 48 -17.53 -0.54 11.24
C ALA A 48 -18.28 -0.25 9.91
N SER A 49 -18.59 -1.30 9.17
CA SER A 49 -19.43 -1.24 7.99
C SER A 49 -20.27 -2.48 7.88
N VAL A 50 -21.32 -2.40 7.08
CA VAL A 50 -22.18 -3.55 6.76
C VAL A 50 -21.97 -3.89 5.29
N ARG A 51 -21.73 -5.16 5.03
CA ARG A 51 -21.73 -5.76 3.68
C ARG A 51 -22.97 -6.61 3.51
N VAL A 52 -23.43 -6.77 2.30
CA VAL A 52 -24.51 -7.71 1.99
C VAL A 52 -23.89 -9.08 1.72
N PRO A 53 -24.11 -10.09 2.63
CA PRO A 53 -23.60 -11.44 2.40
C PRO A 53 -24.09 -11.95 1.05
N PHE A 54 -23.28 -12.80 0.39
CA PHE A 54 -23.51 -13.38 -0.93
C PHE A 54 -23.37 -12.44 -2.15
N PHE A 55 -23.64 -11.15 -2.00
CA PHE A 55 -23.60 -10.17 -3.10
C PHE A 55 -22.37 -9.26 -3.09
N GLU A 56 -21.75 -9.04 -1.93
CA GLU A 56 -20.58 -8.19 -1.78
C GLU A 56 -19.36 -9.01 -1.32
N ARG A 57 -18.25 -8.82 -2.01
CA ARG A 57 -16.95 -9.39 -1.66
C ARG A 57 -16.20 -8.45 -0.75
N LEU A 58 -15.51 -9.02 0.24
CA LEU A 58 -14.63 -8.31 1.15
C LEU A 58 -13.19 -8.69 0.84
N ASP A 59 -12.42 -7.71 0.41
CA ASP A 59 -10.99 -7.83 0.19
C ASP A 59 -10.22 -7.00 1.22
N LYS A 60 -8.97 -7.40 1.51
CA LYS A 60 -8.15 -6.78 2.55
C LYS A 60 -6.90 -6.19 1.93
N LEU A 61 -6.51 -5.00 2.40
CA LEU A 61 -5.29 -4.32 2.02
C LEU A 61 -4.53 -3.92 3.29
N ASN A 62 -3.26 -4.32 3.39
CA ASN A 62 -2.43 -4.05 4.56
C ASN A 62 -1.89 -2.61 4.48
N LEU A 63 -2.13 -1.80 5.53
CA LEU A 63 -1.68 -0.41 5.61
C LEU A 63 -0.46 -0.22 6.51
N ARG A 64 0.12 -1.32 7.02
CA ARG A 64 1.32 -1.25 7.89
C ARG A 64 2.53 -0.74 7.13
N LEU A 65 3.47 -0.19 7.89
CA LEU A 65 4.80 0.14 7.37
C LEU A 65 5.52 -1.13 6.90
N ILE A 66 6.17 -1.02 5.75
CA ILE A 66 6.94 -2.08 5.12
C ILE A 66 8.40 -1.59 5.06
N PRO A 67 9.29 -2.13 5.89
CA PRO A 67 10.71 -1.86 5.77
C PRO A 67 11.27 -2.58 4.54
N ILE A 68 12.03 -1.87 3.73
CA ILE A 68 12.65 -2.37 2.51
C ILE A 68 14.14 -2.07 2.58
N ASP A 69 14.96 -3.11 2.51
CA ASP A 69 16.39 -2.96 2.31
C ASP A 69 16.66 -2.91 0.81
N VAL A 70 17.17 -1.76 0.38
CA VAL A 70 17.56 -1.48 -1.00
C VAL A 70 19.07 -1.62 -1.08
N LYS A 71 19.53 -2.61 -1.82
CA LYS A 71 20.96 -2.84 -2.08
C LYS A 71 21.17 -2.88 -3.58
N THR A 72 22.14 -2.11 -4.05
CA THR A 72 22.51 -2.21 -5.47
C THR A 72 23.13 -3.56 -5.72
N SER A 73 22.47 -4.40 -6.52
CA SER A 73 22.92 -5.77 -6.85
C SER A 73 24.28 -5.80 -7.53
N ASN A 74 24.61 -4.75 -8.29
CA ASN A 74 25.88 -4.53 -8.95
C ASN A 74 26.38 -3.13 -8.64
N ALA A 75 27.71 -2.97 -8.66
CA ALA A 75 28.31 -1.65 -8.53
C ALA A 75 27.80 -0.69 -9.62
N VAL A 76 27.41 0.50 -9.21
CA VAL A 76 26.84 1.53 -10.07
C VAL A 76 27.89 2.62 -10.30
N PRO A 77 28.18 3.01 -11.55
CA PRO A 77 29.11 4.09 -11.83
C PRO A 77 28.50 5.44 -11.44
N THR A 78 29.26 6.24 -10.70
CA THR A 78 28.95 7.64 -10.40
C THR A 78 29.22 8.53 -11.62
N ALA A 79 28.87 9.83 -11.53
CA ALA A 79 29.23 10.82 -12.55
C ALA A 79 30.74 10.94 -12.79
N ASP A 80 31.57 10.55 -11.81
CA ASP A 80 33.03 10.51 -11.87
C ASP A 80 33.59 9.18 -12.40
N TYR A 81 32.71 8.28 -12.88
CA TYR A 81 33.09 6.93 -13.35
C TYR A 81 33.66 6.02 -12.25
N ILE A 82 33.34 6.29 -10.99
CA ILE A 82 33.73 5.46 -9.85
C ILE A 82 32.59 4.49 -9.56
N ASN A 83 32.87 3.19 -9.54
CA ASN A 83 31.90 2.17 -9.21
C ASN A 83 31.68 2.06 -7.70
N ILE A 84 30.43 2.25 -7.26
CA ILE A 84 30.06 2.15 -5.84
C ILE A 84 28.88 1.22 -5.64
N ASN A 85 28.79 0.66 -4.43
CA ASN A 85 27.60 -0.01 -3.94
C ASN A 85 26.89 0.91 -2.94
N VAL A 86 25.57 0.98 -3.02
CA VAL A 86 24.76 1.78 -2.11
C VAL A 86 23.82 0.85 -1.38
N ASP A 87 23.82 0.96 -0.06
CA ASP A 87 22.88 0.29 0.83
C ASP A 87 21.99 1.36 1.48
N ALA A 88 20.68 1.15 1.43
CA ALA A 88 19.71 2.05 2.03
C ALA A 88 18.53 1.28 2.64
N THR A 89 17.98 1.79 3.72
CA THR A 89 16.75 1.27 4.31
C THR A 89 15.63 2.27 4.09
N VAL A 90 14.56 1.82 3.47
CA VAL A 90 13.42 2.65 3.10
C VAL A 90 12.16 2.08 3.74
N ASN A 91 11.39 2.94 4.41
CA ASN A 91 10.08 2.55 4.91
C ASN A 91 9.00 3.09 3.99
N VAL A 92 8.22 2.19 3.42
CA VAL A 92 7.07 2.52 2.57
C VAL A 92 5.78 2.05 3.24
N LYS A 93 4.67 2.67 2.89
CA LYS A 93 3.33 2.21 3.26
C LYS A 93 2.36 2.44 2.12
N ILE A 94 1.23 1.75 2.16
CA ILE A 94 0.10 2.07 1.29
C ILE A 94 -0.52 3.40 1.73
N SER A 95 -0.74 4.29 0.78
CA SER A 95 -1.32 5.60 1.04
C SER A 95 -2.76 5.50 1.56
N ASN A 96 -3.08 6.30 2.56
CA ASN A 96 -4.45 6.41 3.10
C ASN A 96 -5.30 7.44 2.33
N GLU A 97 -4.71 8.15 1.36
CA GLU A 97 -5.43 9.12 0.55
C GLU A 97 -6.47 8.44 -0.34
N PRO A 98 -7.72 8.97 -0.40
CA PRO A 98 -8.81 8.32 -1.12
C PRO A 98 -8.51 8.00 -2.60
N GLY A 99 -7.74 8.83 -3.28
CA GLY A 99 -7.32 8.61 -4.67
C GLY A 99 -6.27 7.51 -4.79
N LYS A 100 -5.21 7.59 -4.02
CA LYS A 100 -4.07 6.66 -4.06
C LYS A 100 -4.41 5.26 -3.57
N ILE A 101 -5.31 5.13 -2.60
CA ILE A 101 -5.70 3.81 -2.06
C ILE A 101 -6.42 2.94 -3.11
N HIS A 102 -7.09 3.55 -4.09
CA HIS A 102 -7.66 2.80 -5.21
C HIS A 102 -6.57 2.23 -6.12
N LEU A 103 -5.51 3.02 -6.39
CA LEU A 103 -4.35 2.56 -7.16
C LEU A 103 -3.62 1.42 -6.44
N ALA A 104 -3.45 1.55 -5.11
CA ALA A 104 -2.89 0.48 -4.31
C ALA A 104 -3.76 -0.79 -4.32
N ALA A 105 -5.08 -0.65 -4.32
CA ALA A 105 -5.99 -1.77 -4.42
C ALA A 105 -5.89 -2.48 -5.78
N GLU A 106 -5.77 -1.74 -6.88
CA GLU A 106 -5.60 -2.31 -8.21
C GLU A 106 -4.33 -3.17 -8.32
N ASN A 107 -3.23 -2.74 -7.67
CA ASN A 107 -1.94 -3.40 -7.77
C ASN A 107 -1.71 -4.47 -6.68
N PHE A 108 -2.19 -4.27 -5.46
CA PHE A 108 -1.78 -5.02 -4.27
C PHE A 108 -2.91 -5.70 -3.51
N LEU A 109 -4.13 -5.71 -4.05
CA LEU A 109 -5.27 -6.34 -3.38
C LEU A 109 -4.99 -7.82 -3.10
N ASN A 110 -5.17 -8.22 -1.83
CA ASN A 110 -4.92 -9.59 -1.36
C ASN A 110 -3.47 -10.09 -1.59
N ARG A 111 -2.52 -9.19 -1.85
CA ARG A 111 -1.10 -9.54 -1.92
C ARG A 111 -0.48 -9.50 -0.53
N ASN A 112 0.53 -10.33 -0.30
CA ASN A 112 1.31 -10.29 0.93
C ASN A 112 2.29 -9.10 0.95
N THR A 113 2.75 -8.76 2.13
CA THR A 113 3.69 -7.65 2.33
C THR A 113 5.00 -7.85 1.58
N GLU A 114 5.47 -9.10 1.44
CA GLU A 114 6.71 -9.45 0.72
C GLU A 114 6.62 -9.12 -0.77
N TYR A 115 5.47 -9.37 -1.40
CA TYR A 115 5.25 -9.00 -2.79
C TYR A 115 5.32 -7.47 -2.99
N ILE A 116 4.66 -6.72 -2.10
CA ILE A 116 4.67 -5.24 -2.13
C ILE A 116 6.10 -4.73 -1.93
N ALA A 117 6.82 -5.30 -0.96
CA ALA A 117 8.22 -4.96 -0.71
C ALA A 117 9.12 -5.26 -1.92
N GLY A 118 8.90 -6.37 -2.60
CA GLY A 118 9.63 -6.74 -3.82
C GLY A 118 9.47 -5.73 -4.93
N VAL A 119 8.22 -5.39 -5.26
CA VAL A 119 7.90 -4.40 -6.31
C VAL A 119 8.48 -3.02 -5.97
N ALA A 120 8.28 -2.56 -4.74
CA ALA A 120 8.81 -1.27 -4.31
C ALA A 120 10.35 -1.24 -4.28
N ARG A 121 11.00 -2.36 -3.94
CA ARG A 121 12.47 -2.48 -3.98
C ARG A 121 13.01 -2.27 -5.39
N GLU A 122 12.41 -2.92 -6.39
CA GLU A 122 12.85 -2.79 -7.79
C GLU A 122 12.76 -1.33 -8.26
N VAL A 123 11.68 -0.63 -7.94
CA VAL A 123 11.52 0.79 -8.27
C VAL A 123 12.56 1.63 -7.54
N LEU A 124 12.75 1.42 -6.25
CA LEU A 124 13.72 2.17 -5.45
C LEU A 124 15.16 1.91 -5.92
N GLU A 125 15.53 0.67 -6.23
CA GLU A 125 16.87 0.35 -6.77
C GLU A 125 17.13 1.05 -8.10
N GLY A 126 16.14 1.10 -8.98
CA GLY A 126 16.23 1.85 -10.25
C GLY A 126 16.46 3.34 -10.02
N ASN A 127 15.71 3.96 -9.13
CA ASN A 127 15.84 5.38 -8.79
C ASN A 127 17.17 5.69 -8.08
N VAL A 128 17.63 4.83 -7.16
CA VAL A 128 18.97 4.96 -6.54
C VAL A 128 20.05 4.93 -7.62
N ARG A 129 20.00 3.98 -8.55
CA ARG A 129 20.97 3.85 -9.63
C ARG A 129 21.00 5.09 -10.54
N GLU A 130 19.84 5.65 -10.84
CA GLU A 130 19.72 6.87 -11.64
C GLU A 130 20.37 8.07 -10.94
N ILE A 131 20.09 8.28 -9.67
CA ILE A 131 20.67 9.42 -8.91
C ILE A 131 22.16 9.24 -8.69
N VAL A 132 22.63 8.03 -8.39
CA VAL A 132 24.07 7.72 -8.29
C VAL A 132 24.79 8.09 -9.59
N GLY A 133 24.23 7.74 -10.75
CA GLY A 133 24.83 8.09 -12.06
C GLY A 133 24.89 9.58 -12.36
N LYS A 134 24.07 10.40 -11.67
CA LYS A 134 24.00 11.86 -11.83
C LYS A 134 24.86 12.65 -10.83
N MET A 135 25.30 12.01 -9.74
CA MET A 135 26.06 12.67 -8.67
C MET A 135 27.51 12.21 -8.65
N ARG A 136 28.38 13.10 -8.16
CA ARG A 136 29.77 12.77 -7.87
C ARG A 136 29.87 12.06 -6.53
N LEU A 137 30.86 11.18 -6.37
CA LEU A 137 31.09 10.47 -5.13
C LEU A 137 31.31 11.43 -3.95
N GLU A 138 32.09 12.49 -4.16
CA GLU A 138 32.37 13.50 -3.13
C GLU A 138 31.09 14.17 -2.62
N GLU A 139 30.14 14.50 -3.50
CA GLU A 139 28.86 15.11 -3.15
C GLU A 139 27.99 14.15 -2.32
N MET A 140 27.94 12.87 -2.70
CA MET A 140 27.15 11.86 -1.98
C MET A 140 27.68 11.58 -0.58
N VAL A 141 29.02 11.56 -0.43
CA VAL A 141 29.66 11.31 0.89
C VAL A 141 29.56 12.54 1.77
N SER A 142 29.72 13.74 1.21
CA SER A 142 29.68 15.01 1.97
C SER A 142 28.27 15.35 2.42
N ASP A 143 27.24 15.06 1.62
CA ASP A 143 25.83 15.39 1.92
C ASP A 143 24.90 14.19 1.62
N ARG A 144 24.94 13.21 2.52
CA ARG A 144 24.07 12.02 2.42
C ARG A 144 22.58 12.37 2.50
N GLN A 145 22.23 13.47 3.20
CA GLN A 145 20.82 13.89 3.30
C GLN A 145 20.30 14.41 1.98
N LYS A 146 21.11 15.18 1.26
CA LYS A 146 20.80 15.65 -0.08
C LYS A 146 20.62 14.49 -1.05
N PHE A 147 21.51 13.51 -1.01
CA PHE A 147 21.40 12.29 -1.83
C PHE A 147 20.08 11.54 -1.51
N ALA A 148 19.79 11.30 -0.23
CA ALA A 148 18.56 10.64 0.21
C ALA A 148 17.30 11.40 -0.25
N GLN A 149 17.33 12.73 -0.17
CA GLN A 149 16.23 13.58 -0.60
C GLN A 149 16.00 13.49 -2.12
N LEU A 150 17.07 13.55 -2.93
CA LEU A 150 16.98 13.43 -4.38
C LEU A 150 16.43 12.07 -4.83
N VAL A 151 16.88 10.98 -4.19
CA VAL A 151 16.33 9.65 -4.47
C VAL A 151 14.86 9.58 -4.10
N LYS A 152 14.47 10.12 -2.95
CA LYS A 152 13.08 10.17 -2.51
C LYS A 152 12.21 10.94 -3.50
N GLU A 153 12.62 12.14 -3.89
CA GLU A 153 11.88 12.98 -4.84
C GLU A 153 11.75 12.32 -6.22
N ASN A 154 12.78 11.59 -6.66
CA ASN A 154 12.77 10.87 -7.94
C ASN A 154 11.86 9.64 -7.89
N ALA A 155 11.84 8.89 -6.78
CA ALA A 155 11.05 7.68 -6.60
C ALA A 155 9.59 7.94 -6.22
N GLU A 156 9.27 9.08 -5.62
CA GLU A 156 7.93 9.40 -5.11
C GLU A 156 6.84 9.33 -6.19
N PRO A 157 7.00 9.89 -7.42
CA PRO A 157 5.97 9.78 -8.44
C PRO A 157 5.72 8.34 -8.90
N ASP A 158 6.78 7.52 -9.02
CA ASP A 158 6.64 6.12 -9.44
C ASP A 158 5.90 5.29 -8.40
N LEU A 159 6.24 5.45 -7.12
CA LEU A 159 5.58 4.77 -6.01
C LEU A 159 4.15 5.28 -5.79
N ALA A 160 3.93 6.59 -5.94
CA ALA A 160 2.60 7.19 -5.84
C ALA A 160 1.65 6.70 -6.95
N ALA A 161 2.14 6.45 -8.15
CA ALA A 161 1.37 5.83 -9.25
C ALA A 161 0.86 4.43 -8.89
N MET A 162 1.54 3.73 -7.98
CA MET A 162 1.11 2.43 -7.45
C MET A 162 0.33 2.53 -6.12
N GLY A 163 0.15 3.75 -5.60
CA GLY A 163 -0.53 4.00 -4.33
C GLY A 163 0.34 3.78 -3.08
N LEU A 164 1.67 3.86 -3.21
CA LEU A 164 2.64 3.76 -2.13
C LEU A 164 3.19 5.13 -1.76
N ASP A 165 3.42 5.37 -0.46
CA ASP A 165 4.07 6.57 0.07
C ASP A 165 5.39 6.19 0.73
N ILE A 166 6.44 6.99 0.50
CA ILE A 166 7.72 6.87 1.19
C ILE A 166 7.65 7.64 2.51
N ILE A 167 7.84 6.94 3.62
CA ILE A 167 7.81 7.54 4.97
C ILE A 167 9.20 8.01 5.38
N SER A 168 10.20 7.15 5.19
CA SER A 168 11.60 7.48 5.49
C SER A 168 12.53 6.80 4.50
N PHE A 169 13.63 7.47 4.20
CA PHE A 169 14.72 6.99 3.36
C PHE A 169 16.05 7.26 4.08
N ASN A 170 16.74 6.20 4.46
CA ASN A 170 18.00 6.28 5.19
C ASN A 170 19.11 5.55 4.43
N VAL A 171 20.18 6.27 4.09
CA VAL A 171 21.39 5.71 3.45
C VAL A 171 22.36 5.30 4.53
N GLN A 172 22.96 4.12 4.38
CA GLN A 172 23.98 3.59 5.29
C GLN A 172 25.38 3.81 4.73
#